data_37be62f94c18d7b2c7b9b68ca9d15b74
#
_entry.id   37be62f94c18d7b2c7b9b68ca9d15b74
#
_cell.length_a   1.000
_cell.length_b   1.000
_cell.length_c   1.000
_cell.angle_alpha   90.00
_cell.angle_beta   90.00
_cell.angle_gamma   90.00
#
_symmetry.space_group_name_H-M   'P 1'
#
loop_
_entity.id
_entity.type
_entity.pdbx_description
1 polymer ?
#
loop_
_entity_poly.entity_id
_entity_poly.type
_entity_poly.pdbx_seq_one_letter_code
_entity_poly.pdbx_strand_id
1 'polypeptide(L)'
;MSVKHYLDENVYQAAQKRMDYIFHEFDNVMVAFSGGKDSGVVLNLAIDYAKEHNQLDRLSVYTLDYEAQYQMTTDYVTETFEDLPDEVNKYWLCLPIKAQCSTSMFQTYWTPWDPNKKDIWVRQMPDADYVVNQTNAQFDYNGWDYDVQDNFDSWWASQNKGKSVVLVGIKASESLNRQSAITSK
;
A
#
# COMPACT_ATOMS: atom_id res chain seq x y z
N MET A 1 -15.35 14.50 22.45
CA MET A 1 -15.19 13.04 22.66
C MET A 1 -16.06 12.35 21.63
N SER A 2 -15.50 11.53 20.78
CA SER A 2 -16.28 10.67 19.86
C SER A 2 -17.06 9.65 20.69
N VAL A 3 -18.37 9.68 20.63
CA VAL A 3 -19.21 8.68 21.30
C VAL A 3 -19.04 7.38 20.53
N LYS A 4 -18.55 6.33 21.23
CA LYS A 4 -18.49 4.99 20.65
C LYS A 4 -19.89 4.41 20.55
N HIS A 5 -20.28 4.05 19.34
CA HIS A 5 -21.51 3.30 19.10
C HIS A 5 -21.17 1.81 19.00
N TYR A 6 -21.78 1.00 19.85
CA TYR A 6 -21.68 -0.46 19.77
C TYR A 6 -22.77 -0.96 18.81
N LEU A 7 -22.37 -1.83 17.89
CA LEU A 7 -23.26 -2.45 16.91
C LEU A 7 -23.49 -3.91 17.28
N ASP A 8 -24.59 -4.49 16.83
CA ASP A 8 -24.91 -5.91 17.00
C ASP A 8 -24.19 -6.81 15.99
N GLU A 9 -22.99 -6.39 15.55
CA GLU A 9 -22.14 -7.14 14.64
C GLU A 9 -20.69 -7.10 15.09
N ASN A 10 -19.93 -8.17 14.84
CA ASN A 10 -18.51 -8.20 15.11
C ASN A 10 -17.70 -7.54 13.99
N VAL A 11 -16.41 -7.28 14.27
CA VAL A 11 -15.50 -6.59 13.34
C VAL A 11 -15.35 -7.34 12.01
N TYR A 12 -15.35 -8.67 12.03
CA TYR A 12 -15.22 -9.48 10.82
C TYR A 12 -16.46 -9.33 9.92
N GLN A 13 -17.67 -9.41 10.51
CA GLN A 13 -18.92 -9.21 9.77
C GLN A 13 -18.99 -7.80 9.16
N ALA A 14 -18.57 -6.78 9.91
CA ALA A 14 -18.49 -5.41 9.39
C ALA A 14 -17.46 -5.27 8.26
N ALA A 15 -16.33 -5.97 8.34
CA ALA A 15 -15.32 -5.99 7.30
C ALA A 15 -15.83 -6.68 6.02
N GLN A 16 -16.50 -7.81 6.14
CA GLN A 16 -17.11 -8.51 5.00
C GLN A 16 -18.13 -7.63 4.24
N LYS A 17 -19.01 -6.94 4.97
CA LYS A 17 -19.94 -5.98 4.35
C LYS A 17 -19.23 -4.86 3.60
N ARG A 18 -18.07 -4.40 4.11
CA ARG A 18 -17.26 -3.39 3.41
C ARG A 18 -16.61 -3.96 2.15
N MET A 19 -16.09 -5.17 2.19
CA MET A 19 -15.53 -5.83 0.99
C MET A 19 -16.62 -6.03 -0.05
N ASP A 20 -17.80 -6.48 0.35
CA ASP A 20 -18.97 -6.60 -0.53
C ASP A 20 -19.30 -5.26 -1.21
N TYR A 21 -19.42 -4.19 -0.42
CA TYR A 21 -19.64 -2.85 -0.96
C TYR A 21 -18.54 -2.41 -1.92
N ILE A 22 -17.26 -2.60 -1.56
CA ILE A 22 -16.11 -2.19 -2.35
C ILE A 22 -16.10 -2.90 -3.71
N PHE A 23 -16.19 -4.21 -3.71
CA PHE A 23 -16.16 -4.98 -4.95
C PHE A 23 -17.44 -4.87 -5.79
N HIS A 24 -18.54 -4.37 -5.20
CA HIS A 24 -19.75 -4.04 -5.95
C HIS A 24 -19.67 -2.65 -6.61
N GLU A 25 -19.13 -1.66 -5.91
CA GLU A 25 -19.11 -0.26 -6.38
C GLU A 25 -17.91 0.12 -7.24
N PHE A 26 -16.79 -0.61 -7.13
CA PHE A 26 -15.54 -0.28 -7.80
C PHE A 26 -15.10 -1.43 -8.72
N ASP A 27 -14.71 -1.08 -9.93
CA ASP A 27 -14.24 -2.03 -10.94
C ASP A 27 -12.81 -2.51 -10.66
N ASN A 28 -12.00 -1.65 -10.05
CA ASN A 28 -10.59 -1.91 -9.75
C ASN A 28 -10.29 -1.62 -8.28
N VAL A 29 -9.69 -2.58 -7.60
CA VAL A 29 -9.39 -2.51 -6.16
C VAL A 29 -7.89 -2.65 -5.97
N MET A 30 -7.25 -1.67 -5.32
CA MET A 30 -5.84 -1.69 -4.94
C MET A 30 -5.70 -1.80 -3.43
N VAL A 31 -4.77 -2.59 -2.95
CA VAL A 31 -4.40 -2.62 -1.54
C VAL A 31 -3.02 -2.02 -1.34
N ALA A 32 -2.91 -0.98 -0.51
CA ALA A 32 -1.64 -0.45 -0.04
C ALA A 32 -1.11 -1.34 1.10
N PHE A 33 -0.11 -2.16 0.80
CA PHE A 33 0.47 -3.13 1.72
C PHE A 33 1.82 -2.66 2.26
N SER A 34 1.90 -2.35 3.54
CA SER A 34 3.11 -1.84 4.19
C SER A 34 3.94 -2.92 4.91
N GLY A 35 3.55 -4.19 4.83
CA GLY A 35 4.12 -5.25 5.67
C GLY A 35 3.69 -5.21 7.13
N GLY A 36 2.85 -4.25 7.54
CA GLY A 36 2.28 -4.18 8.87
C GLY A 36 1.04 -5.06 9.03
N LYS A 37 0.73 -5.43 10.29
CA LYS A 37 -0.40 -6.32 10.61
C LYS A 37 -1.75 -5.80 10.07
N ASP A 38 -2.01 -4.49 10.14
CA ASP A 38 -3.31 -3.94 9.77
C ASP A 38 -3.49 -3.93 8.25
N SER A 39 -2.44 -3.59 7.50
CA SER A 39 -2.45 -3.72 6.03
C SER A 39 -2.50 -5.18 5.58
N GLY A 40 -1.85 -6.10 6.32
CA GLY A 40 -1.95 -7.54 6.08
C GLY A 40 -3.37 -8.08 6.28
N VAL A 41 -4.09 -7.62 7.31
CA VAL A 41 -5.50 -8.00 7.51
C VAL A 41 -6.36 -7.51 6.35
N VAL A 42 -6.19 -6.25 5.91
CA VAL A 42 -6.94 -5.71 4.76
C VAL A 42 -6.65 -6.51 3.49
N LEU A 43 -5.38 -6.84 3.24
CA LEU A 43 -4.96 -7.63 2.08
C LEU A 43 -5.61 -9.02 2.07
N ASN A 44 -5.53 -9.74 3.19
CA ASN A 44 -6.13 -11.08 3.29
C ASN A 44 -7.65 -11.04 3.11
N LEU A 45 -8.35 -10.07 3.71
CA LEU A 45 -9.79 -9.91 3.52
C LEU A 45 -10.16 -9.63 2.06
N ALA A 46 -9.38 -8.82 1.35
CA ALA A 46 -9.59 -8.52 -0.06
C ALA A 46 -9.34 -9.76 -0.94
N ILE A 47 -8.27 -10.51 -0.66
CA ILE A 47 -7.94 -11.75 -1.38
C ILE A 47 -9.02 -12.80 -1.16
N ASP A 48 -9.44 -13.03 0.08
CA ASP A 48 -10.46 -14.04 0.42
C ASP A 48 -11.77 -13.71 -0.27
N TYR A 49 -12.21 -12.44 -0.22
CA TYR A 49 -13.41 -11.99 -0.91
C TYR A 49 -13.29 -12.15 -2.43
N ALA A 50 -12.19 -11.71 -3.02
CA ALA A 50 -11.97 -11.80 -4.46
C ALA A 50 -11.90 -13.25 -4.96
N LYS A 51 -11.30 -14.16 -4.18
CA LYS A 51 -11.27 -15.60 -4.46
C LYS A 51 -12.69 -16.21 -4.46
N GLU A 52 -13.46 -15.91 -3.41
CA GLU A 52 -14.81 -16.44 -3.24
C GLU A 52 -15.75 -16.03 -4.39
N HIS A 53 -15.52 -14.80 -4.95
CA HIS A 53 -16.36 -14.24 -5.99
C HIS A 53 -15.77 -14.32 -7.41
N ASN A 54 -14.61 -14.99 -7.60
CA ASN A 54 -13.88 -15.07 -8.88
C ASN A 54 -13.55 -13.69 -9.46
N GLN A 55 -12.98 -12.79 -8.64
CA GLN A 55 -12.66 -11.39 -8.97
C GLN A 55 -11.19 -11.02 -8.68
N LEU A 56 -10.28 -12.02 -8.63
CA LEU A 56 -8.86 -11.78 -8.36
C LEU A 56 -8.19 -10.89 -9.40
N ASP A 57 -8.61 -10.96 -10.64
CA ASP A 57 -8.14 -10.15 -11.77
C ASP A 57 -8.42 -8.64 -11.60
N ARG A 58 -9.35 -8.27 -10.70
CA ARG A 58 -9.67 -6.88 -10.33
C ARG A 58 -8.82 -6.36 -9.18
N LEU A 59 -8.10 -7.26 -8.50
CA LEU A 59 -7.28 -6.92 -7.34
C LEU A 59 -5.86 -6.58 -7.75
N SER A 60 -5.36 -5.50 -7.19
CA SER A 60 -3.96 -5.08 -7.29
C SER A 60 -3.38 -4.85 -5.90
N VAL A 61 -2.10 -5.03 -5.73
CA VAL A 61 -1.38 -4.80 -4.46
C VAL A 61 -0.13 -3.98 -4.74
N TYR A 62 0.12 -2.95 -3.94
CA TYR A 62 1.41 -2.29 -3.99
C TYR A 62 2.07 -2.17 -2.61
N THR A 63 3.39 -2.11 -2.61
CA THR A 63 4.20 -1.73 -1.46
C THR A 63 5.15 -0.60 -1.84
N LEU A 64 5.29 0.40 -0.98
CA LEU A 64 6.31 1.44 -1.10
C LEU A 64 7.51 1.03 -0.25
N ASP A 65 8.63 0.78 -0.91
CA ASP A 65 9.82 0.25 -0.29
C ASP A 65 10.81 1.35 0.07
N TYR A 66 11.03 1.54 1.36
CA TYR A 66 11.96 2.54 1.91
C TYR A 66 13.41 2.02 2.01
N GLU A 67 13.78 0.91 1.37
CA GLU A 67 15.13 0.31 1.41
C GLU A 67 15.54 -0.12 2.83
N ALA A 68 15.74 0.83 3.75
CA ALA A 68 16.21 0.60 5.12
C ALA A 68 15.05 0.25 6.07
N GLN A 69 14.33 -0.83 5.79
CA GLN A 69 13.31 -1.39 6.66
C GLN A 69 13.89 -2.52 7.52
N TYR A 70 13.16 -2.92 8.58
CA TYR A 70 13.53 -4.11 9.34
C TYR A 70 13.51 -5.36 8.46
N GLN A 71 14.53 -6.22 8.61
CA GLN A 71 14.66 -7.44 7.84
C GLN A 71 13.38 -8.30 7.89
N MET A 72 12.81 -8.49 9.09
CA MET A 72 11.56 -9.24 9.26
C MET A 72 10.38 -8.65 8.45
N THR A 73 10.32 -7.33 8.31
CA THR A 73 9.28 -6.68 7.50
C THR A 73 9.53 -6.95 6.02
N THR A 74 10.77 -6.84 5.58
CA THR A 74 11.15 -7.12 4.19
C THR A 74 10.89 -8.58 3.83
N ASP A 75 11.27 -9.51 4.69
CA ASP A 75 11.03 -10.95 4.50
C ASP A 75 9.53 -11.23 4.38
N TYR A 76 8.73 -10.69 5.29
CA TYR A 76 7.27 -10.86 5.26
C TYR A 76 6.63 -10.27 4.00
N VAL A 77 7.08 -9.09 3.55
CA VAL A 77 6.60 -8.50 2.30
C VAL A 77 6.98 -9.38 1.12
N THR A 78 8.22 -9.89 1.09
CA THR A 78 8.70 -10.78 0.02
C THR A 78 7.87 -12.05 -0.06
N GLU A 79 7.73 -12.78 1.06
CA GLU A 79 6.91 -13.99 1.15
C GLU A 79 5.47 -13.71 0.71
N THR A 80 4.88 -12.59 1.18
CA THR A 80 3.51 -12.21 0.80
C THR A 80 3.38 -12.00 -0.70
N PHE A 81 4.33 -11.30 -1.34
CA PHE A 81 4.28 -11.02 -2.79
C PHE A 81 4.52 -12.27 -3.63
N GLU A 82 5.34 -13.20 -3.16
CA GLU A 82 5.57 -14.50 -3.80
C GLU A 82 4.32 -15.40 -3.72
N ASP A 83 3.61 -15.36 -2.59
CA ASP A 83 2.40 -16.16 -2.32
C ASP A 83 1.11 -15.59 -2.93
N LEU A 84 1.13 -14.34 -3.43
CA LEU A 84 -0.05 -13.76 -4.08
C LEU A 84 -0.44 -14.56 -5.32
N PRO A 85 -1.74 -14.81 -5.55
CA PRO A 85 -2.24 -15.42 -6.78
C PRO A 85 -1.72 -14.73 -8.04
N ASP A 86 -1.53 -15.49 -9.12
CA ASP A 86 -0.99 -14.98 -10.38
C ASP A 86 -1.90 -13.93 -11.05
N GLU A 87 -3.21 -14.00 -10.78
CA GLU A 87 -4.20 -13.06 -11.30
C GLU A 87 -4.13 -11.68 -10.66
N VAL A 88 -3.50 -11.57 -9.46
CA VAL A 88 -3.37 -10.30 -8.74
C VAL A 88 -2.23 -9.48 -9.33
N ASN A 89 -2.51 -8.23 -9.71
CA ASN A 89 -1.49 -7.32 -10.19
C ASN A 89 -0.61 -6.83 -9.02
N LYS A 90 0.71 -6.91 -9.19
CA LYS A 90 1.70 -6.63 -8.15
C LYS A 90 2.54 -5.41 -8.52
N TYR A 91 2.81 -4.51 -7.55
CA TYR A 91 3.69 -3.36 -7.74
C TYR A 91 4.58 -3.18 -6.50
N TRP A 92 5.89 -3.35 -6.67
CA TRP A 92 6.88 -3.11 -5.61
C TRP A 92 7.67 -1.86 -5.94
N LEU A 93 7.34 -0.74 -5.28
CA LEU A 93 7.88 0.57 -5.62
C LEU A 93 9.23 0.80 -4.93
N CYS A 94 10.32 0.69 -5.67
CA CYS A 94 11.71 0.96 -5.26
C CYS A 94 12.20 2.27 -5.88
N LEU A 95 11.78 3.41 -5.33
CA LEU A 95 11.96 4.73 -5.94
C LEU A 95 12.79 5.68 -5.07
N PRO A 96 13.60 6.56 -5.67
CA PRO A 96 14.42 7.55 -4.95
C PRO A 96 13.56 8.75 -4.51
N ILE A 97 12.64 8.51 -3.61
CA ILE A 97 11.70 9.48 -3.05
C ILE A 97 12.30 10.26 -1.88
N LYS A 98 11.64 11.32 -1.42
CA LYS A 98 11.97 12.00 -0.17
C LYS A 98 11.23 11.33 0.99
N ALA A 99 11.92 10.51 1.74
CA ALA A 99 11.39 9.89 2.96
C ALA A 99 11.74 10.74 4.17
N GLN A 100 10.75 11.05 5.00
CA GLN A 100 10.97 11.88 6.19
C GLN A 100 12.00 11.24 7.13
N CYS A 101 13.02 12.02 7.52
CA CYS A 101 14.02 11.59 8.48
C CYS A 101 13.61 11.98 9.89
N SER A 102 13.25 11.00 10.72
CA SER A 102 12.89 11.22 12.13
C SER A 102 14.06 11.04 13.10
N THR A 103 15.24 10.64 12.60
CA THR A 103 16.41 10.33 13.44
C THR A 103 17.44 11.44 13.49
N SER A 104 17.31 12.49 12.66
CA SER A 104 18.25 13.59 12.59
C SER A 104 17.54 14.95 12.71
N MET A 105 18.11 15.85 13.53
CA MET A 105 17.67 17.25 13.60
C MET A 105 18.20 18.11 12.43
N PHE A 106 19.21 17.63 11.71
CA PHE A 106 19.88 18.37 10.64
C PHE A 106 19.49 17.92 9.25
N GLN A 107 18.83 16.76 9.14
CA GLN A 107 18.42 16.19 7.88
C GLN A 107 16.91 15.96 7.88
N THR A 108 16.19 16.68 7.05
CA THR A 108 14.73 16.63 6.98
C THR A 108 14.23 15.37 6.27
N TYR A 109 14.99 14.85 5.31
CA TYR A 109 14.64 13.65 4.57
C TYR A 109 15.89 12.85 4.22
N TRP A 110 15.69 11.62 3.86
CA TRP A 110 16.66 10.75 3.20
C TRP A 110 16.02 10.17 1.94
N THR A 111 16.86 9.62 1.05
CA THR A 111 16.42 9.12 -0.24
C THR A 111 16.75 7.65 -0.32
N PRO A 112 15.74 6.75 -0.15
CA PRO A 112 15.92 5.33 -0.42
C PRO A 112 16.22 5.12 -1.91
N TRP A 113 16.89 4.03 -2.24
CA TRP A 113 17.17 3.62 -3.61
C TRP A 113 17.85 4.71 -4.46
N ASP A 114 18.62 5.63 -3.83
CA ASP A 114 19.38 6.68 -4.51
C ASP A 114 20.40 6.03 -5.45
N PRO A 115 20.27 6.19 -6.79
CA PRO A 115 21.16 5.54 -7.75
C PRO A 115 22.62 6.00 -7.62
N ASN A 116 22.84 7.20 -7.09
CA ASN A 116 24.18 7.74 -6.88
C ASN A 116 24.86 7.16 -5.63
N LYS A 117 24.14 6.38 -4.84
CA LYS A 117 24.60 5.78 -3.58
C LYS A 117 24.41 4.25 -3.55
N LYS A 118 24.39 3.63 -4.71
CA LYS A 118 24.11 2.20 -4.84
C LYS A 118 25.06 1.30 -4.04
N ASP A 119 26.30 1.74 -3.88
CA ASP A 119 27.37 1.01 -3.14
C ASP A 119 27.13 0.95 -1.63
N ILE A 120 26.24 1.81 -1.10
CA ILE A 120 25.89 1.84 0.33
C ILE A 120 24.43 1.53 0.59
N TRP A 121 23.69 1.02 -0.40
CA TRP A 121 22.33 0.52 -0.16
C TRP A 121 22.35 -0.55 0.92
N VAL A 122 21.39 -0.50 1.81
CA VAL A 122 21.28 -1.43 2.95
C VAL A 122 21.09 -2.88 2.49
N ARG A 123 20.47 -3.05 1.33
CA ARG A 123 20.26 -4.35 0.68
C ARG A 123 20.15 -4.19 -0.83
N GLN A 124 20.14 -5.30 -1.54
CA GLN A 124 19.88 -5.28 -2.97
C GLN A 124 18.39 -5.02 -3.26
N MET A 125 18.12 -4.31 -4.35
CA MET A 125 16.76 -4.15 -4.86
C MET A 125 16.21 -5.51 -5.28
N PRO A 126 14.94 -5.83 -4.97
CA PRO A 126 14.32 -7.06 -5.44
C PRO A 126 14.40 -7.18 -6.96
N ASP A 127 14.64 -8.39 -7.45
CA ASP A 127 14.71 -8.68 -8.88
C ASP A 127 13.47 -9.49 -9.29
N ALA A 128 12.40 -8.76 -9.64
CA ALA A 128 11.13 -9.35 -10.07
C ALA A 128 10.44 -8.40 -11.06
N ASP A 129 9.62 -8.97 -11.94
CA ASP A 129 8.94 -8.23 -13.02
C ASP A 129 7.98 -7.15 -12.51
N TYR A 130 7.48 -7.30 -11.29
CA TYR A 130 6.58 -6.34 -10.64
C TYR A 130 7.31 -5.21 -9.89
N VAL A 131 8.64 -5.15 -9.95
CA VAL A 131 9.41 -4.08 -9.33
C VAL A 131 9.36 -2.82 -10.21
N VAL A 132 8.88 -1.74 -9.61
CA VAL A 132 8.85 -0.41 -10.23
C VAL A 132 9.99 0.42 -9.64
N ASN A 133 10.89 0.85 -10.49
CA ASN A 133 12.03 1.68 -10.12
C ASN A 133 12.16 2.88 -11.07
N GLN A 134 13.20 3.69 -10.90
CA GLN A 134 13.45 4.89 -11.70
C GLN A 134 13.55 4.66 -13.22
N THR A 135 13.80 3.43 -13.68
CA THR A 135 13.99 3.14 -15.11
C THR A 135 12.69 2.75 -15.81
N ASN A 136 11.67 2.35 -15.07
CA ASN A 136 10.39 1.87 -15.61
C ASN A 136 9.15 2.58 -15.01
N ALA A 137 9.30 3.45 -14.03
CA ALA A 137 8.20 4.24 -13.49
C ALA A 137 7.57 5.15 -14.56
N GLN A 138 6.24 5.13 -14.66
CA GLN A 138 5.46 5.89 -15.64
C GLN A 138 4.64 7.03 -14.98
N PHE A 139 4.99 7.42 -13.78
CA PHE A 139 4.38 8.50 -13.00
C PHE A 139 5.49 9.35 -12.37
N ASP A 140 5.13 10.55 -11.90
CA ASP A 140 6.10 11.43 -11.22
C ASP A 140 6.39 10.92 -9.81
N TYR A 141 7.65 10.58 -9.57
CA TYR A 141 8.17 10.15 -8.27
C TYR A 141 9.11 11.18 -7.61
N ASN A 142 9.20 12.40 -8.16
CA ASN A 142 10.03 13.47 -7.62
C ASN A 142 9.30 14.22 -6.51
N GLY A 143 9.22 13.67 -5.31
CA GLY A 143 8.48 14.30 -4.23
C GLY A 143 8.66 13.62 -2.88
N TRP A 144 7.82 14.03 -1.94
CA TRP A 144 7.67 13.33 -0.69
C TRP A 144 6.92 12.01 -0.90
N ASP A 145 7.10 11.07 -0.01
CA ASP A 145 6.50 9.74 -0.07
C ASP A 145 4.98 9.76 -0.28
N TYR A 146 4.25 10.67 0.38
CA TYR A 146 2.81 10.81 0.18
C TYR A 146 2.45 11.35 -1.21
N ASP A 147 3.19 12.35 -1.71
CA ASP A 147 2.96 12.89 -3.06
C ASP A 147 3.19 11.79 -4.13
N VAL A 148 4.22 10.98 -3.91
CA VAL A 148 4.54 9.87 -4.82
C VAL A 148 3.50 8.77 -4.78
N GLN A 149 2.95 8.45 -3.59
CA GLN A 149 1.83 7.52 -3.48
C GLN A 149 0.60 8.05 -4.22
N ASP A 150 0.21 9.31 -4.03
CA ASP A 150 -0.92 9.93 -4.73
C ASP A 150 -0.72 9.94 -6.26
N ASN A 151 0.50 10.19 -6.72
CA ASN A 151 0.84 10.14 -8.15
C ASN A 151 0.75 8.71 -8.70
N PHE A 152 1.25 7.71 -7.95
CA PHE A 152 1.12 6.31 -8.31
C PHE A 152 -0.34 5.87 -8.37
N ASP A 153 -1.14 6.18 -7.36
CA ASP A 153 -2.56 5.84 -7.28
C ASP A 153 -3.33 6.45 -8.46
N SER A 154 -3.04 7.72 -8.79
CA SER A 154 -3.64 8.43 -9.92
C SER A 154 -3.23 7.81 -11.26
N TRP A 155 -1.95 7.48 -11.43
CA TRP A 155 -1.46 6.79 -12.62
C TRP A 155 -2.13 5.42 -12.76
N TRP A 156 -2.12 4.60 -11.70
CA TRP A 156 -2.73 3.28 -11.71
C TRP A 156 -4.21 3.35 -12.07
N ALA A 157 -4.96 4.26 -11.45
CA ALA A 157 -6.37 4.45 -11.76
C ALA A 157 -6.59 4.84 -13.24
N SER A 158 -5.67 5.62 -13.83
CA SER A 158 -5.74 6.03 -15.24
C SER A 158 -5.48 4.89 -16.24
N GLN A 159 -4.76 3.85 -15.82
CA GLN A 159 -4.50 2.67 -16.65
C GLN A 159 -5.70 1.71 -16.72
N ASN A 160 -6.66 1.87 -15.81
CA ASN A 160 -7.78 0.97 -15.64
C ASN A 160 -9.10 1.64 -16.07
N LYS A 161 -10.01 0.88 -16.66
CA LYS A 161 -11.35 1.37 -16.98
C LYS A 161 -12.26 1.25 -15.78
N GLY A 162 -13.18 2.20 -15.64
CA GLY A 162 -14.17 2.18 -14.57
C GLY A 162 -13.72 2.88 -13.30
N LYS A 163 -14.41 2.62 -12.20
CA LYS A 163 -14.12 3.20 -10.90
C LYS A 163 -13.00 2.44 -10.20
N SER A 164 -12.06 3.17 -9.63
CA SER A 164 -10.92 2.61 -8.89
C SER A 164 -10.95 3.04 -7.43
N VAL A 165 -10.47 2.17 -6.53
CA VAL A 165 -10.35 2.45 -5.10
C VAL A 165 -9.04 1.90 -4.55
N VAL A 166 -8.44 2.65 -3.62
CA VAL A 166 -7.26 2.19 -2.87
C VAL A 166 -7.66 1.91 -1.42
N LEU A 167 -7.35 0.72 -0.95
CA LEU A 167 -7.59 0.28 0.43
C LEU A 167 -6.34 0.48 1.27
N VAL A 168 -6.49 1.22 2.36
CA VAL A 168 -5.39 1.51 3.29
C VAL A 168 -5.74 0.99 4.68
N GLY A 169 -4.87 0.17 5.25
CA GLY A 169 -5.01 -0.39 6.59
C GLY A 169 -4.67 0.63 7.67
N ILE A 170 -5.58 1.59 7.95
CA ILE A 170 -5.41 2.59 9.00
C ILE A 170 -6.49 2.50 10.08
N LYS A 171 -6.11 2.87 11.30
CA LYS A 171 -7.01 2.86 12.44
C LYS A 171 -7.13 4.25 13.06
N ALA A 172 -8.36 4.76 13.15
CA ALA A 172 -8.65 6.10 13.69
C ALA A 172 -8.10 6.35 15.09
N SER A 173 -8.00 5.30 15.92
CA SER A 173 -7.55 5.43 17.32
C SER A 173 -6.02 5.53 17.49
N GLU A 174 -5.24 5.44 16.43
CA GLU A 174 -3.77 5.47 16.53
C GLU A 174 -3.19 6.87 16.57
N SER A 175 -3.82 7.84 15.92
CA SER A 175 -3.41 9.25 15.99
C SER A 175 -4.54 10.19 15.59
N LEU A 176 -4.44 11.44 16.02
CA LEU A 176 -5.39 12.50 15.62
C LEU A 176 -5.35 12.75 14.10
N ASN A 177 -4.18 12.65 13.47
CA ASN A 177 -4.04 12.81 12.01
C ASN A 177 -4.80 11.71 11.26
N ARG A 178 -4.68 10.44 11.70
CA ARG A 178 -5.42 9.32 11.11
C ARG A 178 -6.92 9.44 11.36
N GLN A 179 -7.32 9.91 12.54
CA GLN A 179 -8.72 10.20 12.82
C GLN A 179 -9.25 11.29 11.87
N SER A 180 -8.52 12.38 11.66
CA SER A 180 -8.90 13.44 10.73
C SER A 180 -9.00 12.93 9.29
N ALA A 181 -8.06 12.12 8.82
CA ALA A 181 -8.08 11.55 7.48
C ALA A 181 -9.32 10.67 7.22
N ILE A 182 -9.80 9.95 8.24
CA ILE A 182 -11.00 9.10 8.14
C ILE A 182 -12.31 9.90 8.30
N THR A 183 -12.29 11.00 9.05
CA THR A 183 -13.49 11.78 9.40
C THR A 183 -13.66 13.07 8.62
N SER A 184 -12.63 13.56 7.92
CA SER A 184 -12.73 14.69 7.01
C SER A 184 -13.60 14.32 5.80
N LYS A 185 -14.65 15.13 5.58
CA LYS A 185 -15.54 15.01 4.41
C LYS A 185 -15.00 15.81 3.24
#